data_b189827a47606a42bea4a773147136f6
#
_entry.id   b189827a47606a42bea4a773147136f6
#
_cell.length_a   1.000
_cell.length_b   1.000
_cell.length_c   1.000
_cell.angle_alpha   90.00
_cell.angle_beta   90.00
_cell.angle_gamma   90.00
#
_symmetry.space_group_name_H-M   'P 1'
#
loop_
_entity.id
_entity.type
_entity.pdbx_description
1 polymer ?
#
loop_
_entity_poly.entity_id
_entity_poly.type
_entity_poly.pdbx_seq_one_letter_code
_entity_poly.pdbx_strand_id
1 'polypeptide(L)'
;MNVTVTEDALIVDLIDGRIIATPLAWFPRLAHGTTSERAPWRLIAAREGIHWPELDEDISVESLLAGRRSAESHESLRRWLQHRQSPRP
;
A
#
# COMPACT_ATOMS: atom_id res chain seq x y z
N MET A 1 -14.21 -6.82 4.69
CA MET A 1 -12.87 -6.82 4.05
C MET A 1 -11.84 -6.42 5.08
N ASN A 2 -10.72 -7.14 5.15
CA ASN A 2 -9.64 -6.85 6.09
C ASN A 2 -8.31 -6.76 5.36
N VAL A 3 -7.37 -5.98 5.90
CA VAL A 3 -6.07 -5.74 5.30
C VAL A 3 -4.99 -5.98 6.35
N THR A 4 -4.00 -6.77 5.98
CA THR A 4 -2.84 -7.06 6.84
C THR A 4 -1.57 -6.82 6.02
N VAL A 5 -0.62 -6.11 6.59
CA VAL A 5 0.69 -5.90 5.96
C VAL A 5 1.73 -6.59 6.82
N THR A 6 2.39 -7.58 6.24
CA THR A 6 3.53 -8.26 6.88
C THR A 6 4.84 -7.70 6.32
N GLU A 7 5.96 -8.22 6.76
CA GLU A 7 7.26 -7.83 6.19
C GLU A 7 7.41 -8.23 4.73
N ASP A 8 6.66 -9.25 4.29
CA ASP A 8 6.83 -9.82 2.95
C ASP A 8 5.63 -9.61 2.04
N ALA A 9 4.46 -9.36 2.59
CA ALA A 9 3.22 -9.41 1.80
C ALA A 9 2.18 -8.39 2.25
N LEU A 10 1.40 -7.96 1.28
CA LEU A 10 0.11 -7.32 1.50
C LEU A 10 -0.96 -8.40 1.38
N ILE A 11 -1.75 -8.60 2.42
CA ILE A 11 -2.78 -9.62 2.47
C ILE A 11 -4.14 -8.95 2.61
N VAL A 12 -5.04 -9.23 1.70
CA VAL A 12 -6.39 -8.64 1.68
C VAL A 12 -7.42 -9.74 1.72
N ASP A 13 -8.26 -9.74 2.76
CA ASP A 13 -9.43 -10.61 2.86
C ASP A 13 -10.59 -9.94 2.15
N LEU A 14 -11.08 -10.54 1.08
CA LEU A 14 -12.18 -10.00 0.30
C LEU A 14 -13.54 -10.33 0.93
N ILE A 15 -14.53 -9.54 0.59
CA ILE A 15 -15.90 -9.73 1.09
C ILE A 15 -16.47 -11.09 0.68
N ASP A 16 -16.09 -11.61 -0.49
CA ASP A 16 -16.57 -12.90 -1.00
C ASP A 16 -15.85 -14.11 -0.39
N GLY A 17 -14.96 -13.89 0.57
CA GLY A 17 -14.24 -14.95 1.26
C GLY A 17 -12.88 -15.31 0.68
N ARG A 18 -12.51 -14.73 -0.46
CA ARG A 18 -11.18 -14.97 -1.03
C ARG A 18 -10.13 -14.15 -0.31
N ILE A 19 -8.91 -14.65 -0.32
CA ILE A 19 -7.75 -13.97 0.24
C ILE A 19 -6.75 -13.74 -0.88
N ILE A 20 -6.28 -12.49 -1.02
CA ILE A 20 -5.24 -12.16 -1.97
C ILE A 20 -3.98 -11.81 -1.19
N ALA A 21 -2.87 -12.48 -1.50
CA ALA A 21 -1.56 -12.14 -0.95
C ALA A 21 -0.68 -11.66 -2.10
N THR A 22 -0.10 -10.47 -1.94
CA THR A 22 0.71 -9.84 -2.97
C THR A 22 2.06 -9.48 -2.37
N PRO A 23 3.18 -9.71 -3.09
CA PRO A 23 4.49 -9.33 -2.57
C PRO A 23 4.54 -7.85 -2.22
N LEU A 24 5.01 -7.53 -1.03
CA LEU A 24 5.09 -6.15 -0.57
C LEU A 24 6.01 -5.31 -1.45
N ALA A 25 7.03 -5.93 -2.02
CA ALA A 25 7.98 -5.27 -2.93
C ALA A 25 7.31 -4.67 -4.17
N TRP A 26 6.10 -5.12 -4.52
CA TRP A 26 5.35 -4.55 -5.64
C TRP A 26 4.81 -3.15 -5.33
N PHE A 27 4.80 -2.75 -4.07
CA PHE A 27 4.28 -1.46 -3.61
C PHE A 27 5.36 -0.74 -2.80
N PRO A 28 6.24 0.01 -3.48
CA PRO A 28 7.44 0.58 -2.83
C PRO A 28 7.15 1.44 -1.61
N ARG A 29 6.08 2.24 -1.63
CA ARG A 29 5.75 3.08 -0.48
C ARG A 29 5.38 2.25 0.73
N LEU A 30 4.65 1.15 0.53
CA LEU A 30 4.37 0.21 1.63
C LEU A 30 5.66 -0.47 2.11
N ALA A 31 6.50 -0.89 1.17
CA ALA A 31 7.74 -1.58 1.50
C ALA A 31 8.70 -0.71 2.32
N HIS A 32 8.75 0.59 2.02
CA HIS A 32 9.58 1.54 2.76
C HIS A 32 8.92 2.08 4.03
N GLY A 33 7.65 1.80 4.23
CA GLY A 33 6.93 2.27 5.41
C GLY A 33 7.32 1.52 6.67
N THR A 34 7.11 2.16 7.82
CA THR A 34 7.28 1.53 9.12
C THR A 34 6.02 0.74 9.49
N THR A 35 6.11 -0.11 10.51
CA THR A 35 4.96 -0.83 11.02
C THR A 35 3.84 0.12 11.44
N SER A 36 4.18 1.21 12.09
CA SER A 36 3.18 2.19 12.53
C SER A 36 2.56 2.97 11.38
N GLU A 37 3.27 3.15 10.27
CA GLU A 37 2.73 3.79 9.08
C GLU A 37 1.83 2.88 8.27
N ARG A 38 2.04 1.56 8.34
CA ARG A 38 1.26 0.56 7.62
C ARG A 38 -0.03 0.18 8.35
N ALA A 39 -0.09 0.42 9.66
CA ALA A 39 -1.23 0.01 10.48
C ALA A 39 -2.49 0.80 10.17
N PRO A 40 -2.48 2.14 10.09
CA PRO A 40 -3.69 2.89 9.77
C PRO A 40 -3.95 2.84 8.27
N TRP A 41 -4.99 2.12 7.90
CA TRP A 41 -5.51 2.08 6.54
C TRP A 41 -7.02 2.26 6.59
N ARG A 42 -7.62 2.66 5.49
CA ARG A 42 -9.07 2.77 5.38
C ARG A 42 -9.54 2.42 3.98
N LEU A 43 -10.78 2.00 3.89
CA LEU A 43 -11.41 1.72 2.61
C LEU A 43 -11.93 3.02 2.01
N ILE A 44 -11.73 3.18 0.73
CA ILE A 44 -12.20 4.32 -0.05
C ILE A 44 -12.98 3.82 -1.28
N ALA A 45 -13.65 4.74 -1.99
CA ALA A 45 -14.35 4.44 -3.24
C ALA A 45 -15.29 3.24 -3.11
N ALA A 46 -16.19 3.26 -2.12
CA ALA A 46 -17.16 2.19 -1.87
C ALA A 46 -16.48 0.81 -1.70
N ARG A 47 -15.35 0.77 -1.00
CA ARG A 47 -14.56 -0.43 -0.73
C ARG A 47 -13.82 -0.99 -1.94
N GLU A 48 -13.70 -0.20 -3.00
CA GLU A 48 -12.93 -0.59 -4.18
C GLU A 48 -11.47 -0.20 -4.08
N GLY A 49 -11.09 0.60 -3.09
CA GLY A 49 -9.74 1.03 -2.84
C GLY A 49 -9.35 0.99 -1.38
N ILE A 50 -8.04 0.93 -1.13
CA ILE A 50 -7.45 0.95 0.20
C ILE A 50 -6.49 2.13 0.24
N HIS A 51 -6.61 2.96 1.28
CA HIS A 51 -5.79 4.15 1.44
C HIS A 51 -4.97 4.06 2.72
N TRP A 52 -3.67 4.34 2.61
CA TRP A 52 -2.76 4.47 3.74
C TRP A 52 -2.39 5.95 3.89
N PRO A 53 -2.99 6.67 4.85
CA PRO A 53 -2.77 8.11 4.98
C PRO A 53 -1.34 8.49 5.35
N GLU A 54 -0.65 7.65 6.12
CA GLU A 54 0.72 7.94 6.54
C GLU A 54 1.74 7.76 5.43
N LEU A 55 1.38 7.02 4.38
CA LEU A 55 2.28 6.71 3.26
C LEU A 55 1.82 7.37 1.96
N ASP A 56 0.69 8.05 1.99
CA ASP A 56 0.06 8.62 0.79
C ASP A 56 -0.05 7.58 -0.32
N GLU A 57 -0.53 6.39 0.04
CA GLU A 57 -0.65 5.27 -0.89
C GLU A 57 -2.10 4.85 -1.05
N ASP A 58 -2.50 4.64 -2.30
CA ASP A 58 -3.81 4.13 -2.67
C ASP A 58 -3.62 2.89 -3.54
N ILE A 59 -4.32 1.81 -3.19
CA ILE A 59 -4.27 0.58 -3.98
C ILE A 59 -5.70 0.15 -4.27
N SER A 60 -6.01 -0.07 -5.55
CA SER A 60 -7.33 -0.56 -5.92
C SER A 60 -7.40 -2.08 -5.78
N VAL A 61 -8.56 -2.57 -5.35
CA VAL A 61 -8.82 -4.01 -5.26
C VAL A 61 -8.76 -4.64 -6.65
N GLU A 62 -9.26 -3.93 -7.67
CA GLU A 62 -9.19 -4.40 -9.05
C GLU A 62 -7.75 -4.64 -9.50
N SER A 63 -6.83 -3.74 -9.17
CA SER A 63 -5.41 -3.91 -9.49
C SER A 63 -4.81 -5.12 -8.79
N LEU A 64 -5.19 -5.37 -7.54
CA LEU A 64 -4.73 -6.55 -6.81
C LEU A 64 -5.23 -7.83 -7.47
N LEU A 65 -6.51 -7.86 -7.87
CA LEU A 65 -7.10 -9.01 -8.56
C LEU A 65 -6.44 -9.26 -9.90
N ALA A 66 -6.05 -8.19 -10.60
CA ALA A 66 -5.38 -8.30 -11.90
C ALA A 66 -3.88 -8.61 -11.80
N GLY A 67 -3.32 -8.63 -10.60
CA GLY A 67 -1.90 -8.87 -10.40
C GLY A 67 -1.00 -7.73 -10.85
N ARG A 68 -1.49 -6.49 -10.77
CA ARG A 68 -0.72 -5.32 -11.19
C ARG A 68 0.16 -4.81 -10.07
N ARG A 69 1.38 -4.40 -10.44
CA ARG A 69 2.29 -3.74 -9.51
C ARG A 69 1.99 -2.25 -9.44
N SER A 70 2.59 -1.57 -8.45
CA SER A 70 2.51 -0.13 -8.36
C SER A 70 2.99 0.52 -9.66
N ALA A 71 2.29 1.56 -10.09
CA ALA A 71 2.69 2.36 -11.26
C ALA A 71 3.68 3.47 -10.89
N GLU A 72 4.14 3.52 -9.65
CA GLU A 72 5.05 4.56 -9.18
C GLU A 72 6.39 4.51 -9.92
N SER A 73 6.81 5.64 -10.51
CA SER A 73 8.10 5.73 -11.17
C SER A 73 9.24 5.81 -10.15
N HIS A 74 10.46 5.46 -10.59
CA HIS A 74 11.65 5.60 -9.75
C HIS A 74 11.85 7.04 -9.29
N GLU A 75 11.58 8.01 -10.17
CA GLU A 75 11.74 9.41 -9.84
C GLU A 75 10.73 9.87 -8.79
N SER A 76 9.47 9.46 -8.94
CA SER A 76 8.42 9.76 -7.95
C SER A 76 8.77 9.16 -6.59
N LEU A 77 9.18 7.90 -6.56
CA LEU A 77 9.58 7.22 -5.34
C LEU A 77 10.78 7.91 -4.69
N ARG A 78 11.78 8.28 -5.48
CA ARG A 78 12.97 8.96 -4.96
C ARG A 78 12.61 10.30 -4.30
N ARG A 79 11.75 11.10 -4.92
CA ARG A 79 11.28 12.37 -4.35
C ARG A 79 10.54 12.14 -3.04
N TRP A 80 9.69 11.14 -3.00
CA TRP A 80 8.93 10.79 -1.81
C TRP A 80 9.87 10.37 -0.67
N LEU A 81 10.87 9.54 -0.96
CA LEU A 81 11.87 9.11 0.02
C LEU A 81 12.71 10.28 0.52
N GLN A 82 13.13 11.18 -0.36
CA GLN A 82 13.89 12.37 0.02
C GLN A 82 13.07 13.26 0.94
N HIS A 83 11.79 13.44 0.64
CA HIS A 83 10.90 14.24 1.47
C HIS A 83 10.77 13.67 2.87
N ARG A 84 10.70 12.36 3.01
CA ARG A 84 10.64 11.68 4.30
C ARG A 84 11.92 11.83 5.11
N GLN A 85 13.07 11.92 4.45
CA GLN A 85 14.38 12.05 5.07
C GLN A 85 14.79 13.48 5.36
N SER A 86 14.07 14.45 4.83
CA SER A 86 14.40 15.86 5.03
C SER A 86 14.24 16.24 6.49
N PRO A 87 15.21 16.97 7.07
CA PRO A 87 15.08 17.48 8.42
C PRO A 87 13.87 18.38 8.52
N ARG A 88 13.12 18.23 9.58
CA ARG A 88 12.00 19.15 9.83
C ARG A 88 12.48 20.33 10.63
N PRO A 89 12.02 21.54 10.25
CA PRO A 89 12.35 22.72 11.03
C PRO A 89 11.77 22.67 12.44
#